data_7b49b5547f9c3efe9b6a6a5454181c98
#
_entry.id   7b49b5547f9c3efe9b6a6a5454181c98
#
_cell.length_a   1.000
_cell.length_b   1.000
_cell.length_c   1.000
_cell.angle_alpha   90.00
_cell.angle_beta   90.00
_cell.angle_gamma   90.00
#
_symmetry.space_group_name_H-M   'P 1'
#
loop_
_entity.id
_entity.type
_entity.pdbx_description
1 polymer ?
#
loop_
_entity_poly.entity_id
_entity_poly.type
_entity_poly.pdbx_seq_one_letter_code
_entity_poly.pdbx_strand_id
1 'polypeptide(L)'
;MPNAPIHTIETPEQLDALLKQFAAVLLLFGAPSCGVCQALKPQIADLLAREFPQMALAYIDCEAQGEIAASYQVFSLPVVETVFYGKTFGRFSKVFSLGDLKEAIARPYELLNAE
;
A
#
# COMPACT_ATOMS: atom_id res chain seq x y z
N MET A 1 9.85 -18.09 3.62
CA MET A 1 9.41 -17.45 2.38
C MET A 1 9.68 -15.95 2.45
N PRO A 2 10.25 -15.40 1.42
CA PRO A 2 10.46 -13.96 1.42
C PRO A 2 9.15 -13.21 1.31
N ASN A 3 9.08 -12.10 2.00
CA ASN A 3 7.97 -11.18 1.86
C ASN A 3 8.17 -10.35 0.58
N ALA A 4 7.10 -9.68 0.15
CA ALA A 4 7.22 -8.73 -0.95
C ALA A 4 8.19 -7.63 -0.55
N PRO A 5 9.00 -7.12 -1.51
CA PRO A 5 9.87 -5.99 -1.21
C PRO A 5 9.05 -4.78 -0.78
N ILE A 6 9.54 -4.07 0.24
CA ILE A 6 8.87 -2.86 0.71
C ILE A 6 9.63 -1.67 0.15
N HIS A 7 8.93 -0.89 -0.68
CA HIS A 7 9.51 0.32 -1.27
C HIS A 7 9.22 1.50 -0.35
N THR A 8 10.23 1.94 0.39
CA THR A 8 10.08 3.08 1.27
C THR A 8 10.15 4.35 0.43
N ILE A 9 9.11 5.15 0.47
CA ILE A 9 9.00 6.34 -0.35
C ILE A 9 9.61 7.53 0.39
N GLU A 10 10.60 8.15 -0.22
CA GLU A 10 11.31 9.28 0.38
C GLU A 10 11.05 10.61 -0.32
N THR A 11 10.48 10.57 -1.53
CA THR A 11 10.13 11.79 -2.26
C THR A 11 8.84 11.57 -3.03
N PRO A 12 8.10 12.65 -3.34
CA PRO A 12 6.92 12.52 -4.20
C PRO A 12 7.25 11.95 -5.58
N GLU A 13 8.44 12.27 -6.10
CA GLU A 13 8.86 11.77 -7.40
C GLU A 13 9.05 10.27 -7.40
N GLN A 14 9.56 9.72 -6.29
CA GLN A 14 9.68 8.27 -6.14
C GLN A 14 8.33 7.59 -6.19
N LEU A 15 7.34 8.19 -5.54
CA LEU A 15 5.99 7.63 -5.53
C LEU A 15 5.40 7.66 -6.94
N ASP A 16 5.54 8.78 -7.63
CA ASP A 16 5.05 8.89 -9.00
C ASP A 16 5.69 7.84 -9.90
N ALA A 17 6.99 7.65 -9.78
CA ALA A 17 7.72 6.67 -10.57
C ALA A 17 7.23 5.25 -10.29
N LEU A 18 7.01 4.93 -9.02
CA LEU A 18 6.53 3.61 -8.64
C LEU A 18 5.14 3.34 -9.19
N LEU A 19 4.26 4.34 -9.11
CA LEU A 19 2.90 4.20 -9.61
C LEU A 19 2.85 4.03 -11.13
N LYS A 20 3.85 4.53 -11.84
CA LYS A 20 3.95 4.34 -13.28
C LYS A 20 4.58 3.00 -13.62
N GLN A 21 5.47 2.52 -12.78
CA GLN A 21 6.21 1.28 -13.03
C GLN A 21 5.35 0.04 -12.82
N PHE A 22 4.49 0.05 -11.82
CA PHE A 22 3.69 -1.12 -11.45
C PHE A 22 2.21 -0.85 -11.71
N ALA A 23 1.55 -1.83 -12.35
CA ALA A 23 0.12 -1.73 -12.59
C ALA A 23 -0.68 -1.82 -11.30
N ALA A 24 -0.16 -2.51 -10.28
CA ALA A 24 -0.82 -2.65 -9.00
C ALA A 24 0.12 -2.22 -7.89
N VAL A 25 -0.33 -1.32 -7.02
CA VAL A 25 0.46 -0.83 -5.89
C VAL A 25 -0.42 -0.72 -4.66
N LEU A 26 0.08 -1.21 -3.53
CA LEU A 26 -0.57 -0.98 -2.25
C LEU A 26 0.24 0.07 -1.51
N LEU A 27 -0.42 1.17 -1.12
CA LEU A 27 0.21 2.23 -0.35
C LEU A 27 -0.15 2.03 1.12
N LEU A 28 0.88 1.89 1.97
CA LEU A 28 0.68 1.83 3.41
C LEU A 28 1.21 3.12 4.02
N PHE A 29 0.32 3.89 4.61
CA PHE A 29 0.67 5.13 5.31
C PHE A 29 0.78 4.81 6.79
N GLY A 30 1.94 5.07 7.35
CA GLY A 30 2.20 4.79 8.74
C GLY A 30 3.20 5.75 9.34
N ALA A 31 3.76 5.39 10.47
CA ALA A 31 4.77 6.19 11.15
C ALA A 31 5.52 5.29 12.13
N PRO A 32 6.77 5.65 12.49
CA PRO A 32 7.53 4.85 13.46
C PRO A 32 6.83 4.76 14.80
N SER A 33 6.09 5.80 15.19
CA SER A 33 5.38 5.83 16.46
C SER A 33 4.05 5.08 16.45
N CYS A 34 3.62 4.61 15.28
CA CYS A 34 2.36 3.90 15.13
C CYS A 34 2.61 2.39 15.22
N GLY A 35 2.33 1.79 16.40
CA GLY A 35 2.57 0.37 16.61
C GLY A 35 1.78 -0.52 15.67
N VAL A 36 0.52 -0.16 15.41
CA VAL A 36 -0.33 -0.93 14.50
C VAL A 36 0.26 -0.90 13.08
N CYS A 37 0.75 0.27 12.66
CA CYS A 37 1.37 0.40 11.33
C CYS A 37 2.59 -0.50 11.21
N GLN A 38 3.42 -0.54 12.25
CA GLN A 38 4.63 -1.36 12.22
C GLN A 38 4.30 -2.84 12.19
N ALA A 39 3.23 -3.24 12.85
CA ALA A 39 2.77 -4.64 12.83
C ALA A 39 2.18 -5.01 11.46
N LEU A 40 1.51 -4.07 10.81
CA LEU A 40 0.90 -4.32 9.51
C LEU A 40 1.91 -4.51 8.39
N LYS A 41 3.05 -3.82 8.46
CA LYS A 41 4.03 -3.88 7.37
C LYS A 41 4.40 -5.32 6.98
N PRO A 42 4.91 -6.14 7.92
CA PRO A 42 5.27 -7.51 7.54
C PRO A 42 4.07 -8.36 7.18
N GLN A 43 2.92 -8.12 7.80
CA GLN A 43 1.72 -8.89 7.50
C GLN A 43 1.23 -8.63 6.08
N ILE A 44 1.25 -7.36 5.65
CA ILE A 44 0.85 -7.02 4.30
C ILE A 44 1.89 -7.53 3.30
N ALA A 45 3.18 -7.39 3.62
CA ALA A 45 4.22 -7.89 2.73
C ALA A 45 4.08 -9.40 2.51
N ASP A 46 3.76 -10.14 3.56
CA ASP A 46 3.52 -11.57 3.46
C ASP A 46 2.29 -11.88 2.62
N LEU A 47 1.21 -11.14 2.84
CA LEU A 47 -0.02 -11.33 2.07
C LEU A 47 0.23 -11.13 0.57
N LEU A 48 0.92 -10.04 0.21
CA LEU A 48 1.18 -9.75 -1.19
C LEU A 48 2.08 -10.80 -1.83
N ALA A 49 3.10 -11.25 -1.10
CA ALA A 49 4.00 -12.29 -1.63
C ALA A 49 3.26 -13.59 -1.92
N ARG A 50 2.30 -13.94 -1.07
CA ARG A 50 1.58 -15.20 -1.21
C ARG A 50 0.43 -15.12 -2.21
N GLU A 51 -0.30 -14.00 -2.20
CA GLU A 51 -1.55 -13.93 -2.96
C GLU A 51 -1.49 -13.01 -4.16
N PHE A 52 -0.66 -11.96 -4.11
CA PHE A 52 -0.64 -10.93 -5.15
C PHE A 52 0.78 -10.53 -5.50
N PRO A 53 1.58 -11.46 -6.04
CA PRO A 53 3.03 -11.19 -6.24
C PRO A 53 3.35 -10.09 -7.26
N GLN A 54 2.39 -9.67 -8.09
CA GLN A 54 2.63 -8.58 -9.04
C GLN A 54 2.33 -7.21 -8.45
N MET A 55 1.80 -7.17 -7.21
CA MET A 55 1.46 -5.91 -6.56
C MET A 55 2.64 -5.42 -5.75
N ALA A 56 3.06 -4.17 -5.99
CA ALA A 56 4.14 -3.56 -5.24
C ALA A 56 3.61 -3.00 -3.92
N LEU A 57 4.47 -3.03 -2.90
CA LEU A 57 4.14 -2.45 -1.60
C LEU A 57 4.97 -1.20 -1.38
N ALA A 58 4.31 -0.06 -1.24
CA ALA A 58 4.96 1.22 -0.96
C ALA A 58 4.62 1.64 0.47
N TYR A 59 5.63 2.00 1.23
CA TYR A 59 5.46 2.48 2.59
C TYR A 59 5.77 3.97 2.65
N ILE A 60 4.85 4.75 3.21
CA ILE A 60 5.02 6.19 3.39
C ILE A 60 5.01 6.48 4.88
N ASP A 61 6.15 6.98 5.39
CA ASP A 61 6.29 7.44 6.77
C ASP A 61 5.73 8.86 6.82
N CYS A 62 4.54 9.01 7.40
CA CYS A 62 3.85 10.30 7.40
C CYS A 62 4.51 11.33 8.29
N GLU A 63 5.35 10.90 9.23
CA GLU A 63 6.12 11.85 10.05
C GLU A 63 7.24 12.47 9.22
N ALA A 64 7.87 11.68 8.35
CA ALA A 64 8.94 12.17 7.50
C ALA A 64 8.41 12.81 6.22
N GLN A 65 7.29 12.30 5.70
CA GLN A 65 6.75 12.71 4.40
C GLN A 65 5.38 13.35 4.57
N GLY A 66 5.34 14.43 5.37
CA GLY A 66 4.07 15.11 5.66
C GLY A 66 3.39 15.67 4.43
N GLU A 67 4.17 16.08 3.43
CA GLU A 67 3.61 16.62 2.20
C GLU A 67 2.84 15.54 1.41
N ILE A 68 3.41 14.34 1.34
CA ILE A 68 2.73 13.24 0.66
C ILE A 68 1.48 12.86 1.43
N ALA A 69 1.60 12.75 2.76
CA ALA A 69 0.45 12.42 3.60
C ALA A 69 -0.69 13.42 3.40
N ALA A 70 -0.35 14.71 3.38
CA ALA A 70 -1.35 15.76 3.18
C ALA A 70 -2.02 15.66 1.81
N SER A 71 -1.23 15.38 0.77
CA SER A 71 -1.76 15.28 -0.58
C SER A 71 -2.73 14.11 -0.73
N TYR A 72 -2.58 13.07 0.08
CA TYR A 72 -3.49 11.93 0.10
C TYR A 72 -4.55 12.06 1.18
N GLN A 73 -4.59 13.20 1.87
CA GLN A 73 -5.57 13.47 2.93
C GLN A 73 -5.53 12.41 4.03
N VAL A 74 -4.32 12.06 4.46
CA VAL A 74 -4.12 11.10 5.52
C VAL A 74 -4.01 11.84 6.83
N PHE A 75 -5.04 11.72 7.68
CA PHE A 75 -5.11 12.44 8.95
C PHE A 75 -5.12 11.53 10.16
N SER A 76 -5.20 10.23 9.95
CA SER A 76 -5.11 9.25 11.02
C SER A 76 -4.42 8.01 10.45
N LEU A 77 -3.80 7.21 11.32
CA LEU A 77 -3.01 6.07 10.90
C LEU A 77 -3.54 4.80 11.55
N PRO A 78 -3.39 3.66 10.89
CA PRO A 78 -2.87 3.47 9.55
C PRO A 78 -3.89 3.78 8.46
N VAL A 79 -3.40 4.06 7.25
CA VAL A 79 -4.25 4.14 6.06
C VAL A 79 -3.61 3.26 5.00
N VAL A 80 -4.44 2.49 4.30
CA VAL A 80 -4.01 1.66 3.17
C VAL A 80 -4.83 2.07 1.95
N GLU A 81 -4.14 2.30 0.83
CA GLU A 81 -4.83 2.53 -0.44
C GLU A 81 -4.38 1.50 -1.45
N THR A 82 -5.33 0.96 -2.20
CA THR A 82 -5.04 0.04 -3.29
C THR A 82 -5.16 0.80 -4.59
N VAL A 83 -4.09 0.77 -5.40
CA VAL A 83 -4.00 1.57 -6.62
C VAL A 83 -3.76 0.64 -7.79
N PHE A 84 -4.57 0.78 -8.84
CA PHE A 84 -4.44 0.01 -10.06
C PHE A 84 -4.41 0.97 -11.24
N TYR A 85 -3.33 0.88 -12.03
CA TYR A 85 -3.12 1.76 -13.19
C TYR A 85 -3.23 3.23 -12.78
N GLY A 86 -2.65 3.56 -11.63
CA GLY A 86 -2.61 4.93 -11.14
C GLY A 86 -3.89 5.44 -10.49
N LYS A 87 -4.91 4.59 -10.37
CA LYS A 87 -6.21 5.00 -9.81
C LYS A 87 -6.46 4.28 -8.49
N THR A 88 -6.92 5.01 -7.49
CA THR A 88 -7.26 4.43 -6.19
C THR A 88 -8.57 3.67 -6.30
N PHE A 89 -8.52 2.39 -5.99
CA PHE A 89 -9.69 1.51 -6.01
C PHE A 89 -10.28 1.30 -4.62
N GLY A 90 -9.45 1.34 -3.59
CA GLY A 90 -9.92 1.14 -2.24
C GLY A 90 -9.10 1.91 -1.23
N ARG A 91 -9.73 2.26 -0.11
CA ARG A 91 -9.05 2.96 0.98
C ARG A 91 -9.57 2.40 2.29
N PHE A 92 -8.65 2.02 3.17
CA PHE A 92 -8.95 1.50 4.49
C PHE A 92 -8.23 2.34 5.52
N SER A 93 -8.91 2.67 6.60
CA SER A 93 -8.28 3.47 7.64
C SER A 93 -8.62 2.92 9.02
N LYS A 94 -7.66 3.03 9.91
CA LYS A 94 -7.74 2.69 11.34
C LYS A 94 -7.95 1.21 11.60
N VAL A 95 -9.18 0.72 11.47
CA VAL A 95 -9.50 -0.67 11.82
C VAL A 95 -10.01 -1.40 10.60
N PHE A 96 -9.28 -2.43 10.20
CA PHE A 96 -9.62 -3.30 9.08
C PHE A 96 -8.80 -4.57 9.22
N SER A 97 -9.22 -5.62 8.56
CA SER A 97 -8.53 -6.90 8.62
C SER A 97 -7.75 -7.17 7.36
N LEU A 98 -6.79 -8.09 7.43
CA LEU A 98 -6.10 -8.56 6.23
C LEU A 98 -7.07 -9.22 5.26
N GLY A 99 -8.12 -9.87 5.80
CA GLY A 99 -9.16 -10.44 4.97
C GLY A 99 -9.90 -9.39 4.16
N ASP A 100 -10.17 -8.23 4.78
CA ASP A 100 -10.80 -7.11 4.08
C ASP A 100 -9.92 -6.64 2.93
N LEU A 101 -8.62 -6.52 3.18
CA LEU A 101 -7.66 -6.11 2.15
C LEU A 101 -7.61 -7.12 1.02
N LYS A 102 -7.48 -8.40 1.37
CA LYS A 102 -7.41 -9.46 0.37
C LYS A 102 -8.62 -9.44 -0.54
N GLU A 103 -9.79 -9.30 0.05
CA GLU A 103 -11.04 -9.28 -0.70
C GLU A 103 -11.10 -8.09 -1.64
N ALA A 104 -10.69 -6.92 -1.16
CA ALA A 104 -10.72 -5.70 -1.97
C ALA A 104 -9.72 -5.74 -3.11
N ILE A 105 -8.58 -6.40 -2.91
CA ILE A 105 -7.53 -6.49 -3.93
C ILE A 105 -7.86 -7.54 -4.98
N ALA A 106 -8.50 -8.62 -4.58
CA ALA A 106 -8.65 -9.82 -5.41
C ALA A 106 -9.28 -9.53 -6.78
N ARG A 107 -10.38 -8.79 -6.81
CA ARG A 107 -11.10 -8.57 -8.06
C ARG A 107 -10.32 -7.72 -9.06
N PRO A 108 -9.85 -6.51 -8.69
CA PRO A 108 -9.07 -5.72 -9.65
C PRO A 108 -7.74 -6.40 -10.02
N TYR A 109 -7.14 -7.14 -9.08
CA TYR A 109 -5.90 -7.85 -9.37
C TYR A 109 -6.13 -8.94 -10.43
N GLU A 110 -7.23 -9.66 -10.31
CA GLU A 110 -7.61 -10.68 -11.26
C GLU A 110 -7.68 -10.11 -12.67
N LEU A 111 -8.21 -8.88 -12.78
CA LEU A 111 -8.36 -8.22 -14.07
C LEU A 111 -7.05 -7.79 -14.71
N LEU A 112 -5.96 -7.71 -13.93
CA LEU A 112 -4.65 -7.39 -14.50
C LEU A 112 -4.21 -8.44 -15.51
N ASN A 113 -4.58 -9.70 -15.29
CA ASN A 113 -4.13 -10.81 -16.10
C ASN A 113 -5.24 -11.32 -17.04
N ALA A 114 -6.38 -10.65 -17.06
CA ALA A 114 -7.48 -11.02 -17.94
C ALA A 114 -7.27 -10.38 -19.30
N GLU A 115 -7.40 -11.17 -20.35
CA GLU A 115 -7.24 -10.68 -21.73
C GLU A 115 -8.44 -10.99 -22.55
#